data_3c5f8dfb3eafb5f2631146e8912c549a
#
_entry.id   3c5f8dfb3eafb5f2631146e8912c549a
#
_cell.length_a   1.000
_cell.length_b   1.000
_cell.length_c   1.000
_cell.angle_alpha   90.00
_cell.angle_beta   90.00
_cell.angle_gamma   90.00
#
_symmetry.space_group_name_H-M   'P 1'
#
loop_
_entity.id
_entity.type
_entity.pdbx_description
1 polymer ?
#
loop_
_entity_poly.entity_id
_entity_poly.type
_entity_poly.pdbx_seq_one_letter_code
_entity_poly.pdbx_strand_id
1 'polypeptide(L)'
;MKKYIAYYRVSTAKQGQSGLGLEAQKASVADYLSTAKGELINEFTGVQSGKQNNRPELDKALRKCRLTGATLLIAKLDRLSRNAAFLINLQNSAIDFVACDMPEANGLTVGLMACLADYERVLISNRTKEALKAAKARGVKLGNPHLDKIRCTDTSVAR
;
A
#
# COMPACT_ATOMS: atom_id res chain seq x y z
N MET A 1 -1.04 -27.88 11.22
CA MET A 1 -1.64 -26.95 10.25
C MET A 1 -0.72 -25.75 10.09
N LYS A 2 -0.59 -25.22 8.86
CA LYS A 2 0.21 -24.01 8.62
C LYS A 2 -0.53 -22.80 9.18
N LYS A 3 0.18 -21.94 9.94
CA LYS A 3 -0.40 -20.77 10.59
C LYS A 3 -0.28 -19.56 9.69
N TYR A 4 -1.32 -18.74 9.63
CA TYR A 4 -1.37 -17.55 8.79
C TYR A 4 -1.80 -16.33 9.59
N ILE A 5 -1.29 -15.16 9.18
CA ILE A 5 -1.69 -13.86 9.68
C ILE A 5 -2.11 -13.02 8.47
N ALA A 6 -3.34 -12.49 8.48
CA ALA A 6 -3.83 -11.68 7.37
C ALA A 6 -3.51 -10.21 7.57
N TYR A 7 -3.11 -9.55 6.48
CA TYR A 7 -2.96 -8.11 6.42
C TYR A 7 -3.87 -7.51 5.34
N TYR A 8 -4.75 -6.64 5.78
CA TYR A 8 -5.69 -5.90 4.94
C TYR A 8 -5.29 -4.44 4.81
N ARG A 9 -5.69 -3.82 3.71
CA ARG A 9 -5.42 -2.41 3.46
C ARG A 9 -6.65 -1.67 3.00
N VAL A 10 -6.94 -0.53 3.65
CA VAL A 10 -7.96 0.43 3.22
C VAL A 10 -7.31 1.77 2.88
N SER A 11 -7.80 2.46 1.83
CA SER A 11 -7.17 3.67 1.31
C SER A 11 -7.56 4.95 2.06
N THR A 12 -8.69 4.95 2.75
CA THR A 12 -9.13 6.05 3.64
C THR A 12 -9.96 5.50 4.79
N ALA A 13 -10.05 6.26 5.91
CA ALA A 13 -10.92 5.91 7.02
C ALA A 13 -12.40 5.78 6.57
N LYS A 14 -12.86 6.62 5.61
CA LYS A 14 -14.21 6.53 5.03
C LYS A 14 -14.45 5.25 4.22
N GLN A 15 -13.46 4.78 3.46
CA GLN A 15 -13.57 3.51 2.74
C GLN A 15 -13.48 2.29 3.68
N GLY A 16 -12.81 2.42 4.83
CA GLY A 16 -12.88 1.44 5.89
C GLY A 16 -14.27 1.35 6.52
N GLN A 17 -15.02 2.45 6.53
CA GLN A 17 -16.40 2.50 7.05
C GLN A 17 -17.44 1.93 6.06
N SER A 18 -17.22 2.04 4.73
CA SER A 18 -18.12 1.43 3.74
C SER A 18 -18.03 -0.10 3.67
N GLY A 19 -16.99 -0.71 4.25
CA GLY A 19 -16.84 -2.15 4.42
C GLY A 19 -16.53 -2.94 3.15
N LEU A 20 -17.13 -2.60 2.02
CA LEU A 20 -17.10 -3.39 0.77
C LEU A 20 -15.69 -3.82 0.32
N GLY A 21 -14.71 -2.92 0.38
CA GLY A 21 -13.35 -3.22 -0.02
C GLY A 21 -12.60 -4.11 0.97
N LEU A 22 -12.93 -4.05 2.25
CA LEU A 22 -12.38 -4.90 3.30
C LEU A 22 -13.03 -6.28 3.29
N GLU A 23 -14.33 -6.35 3.10
CA GLU A 23 -15.07 -7.62 2.99
C GLU A 23 -14.57 -8.46 1.81
N ALA A 24 -14.37 -7.84 0.64
CA ALA A 24 -13.80 -8.52 -0.52
C ALA A 24 -12.38 -9.07 -0.23
N GLN A 25 -11.57 -8.35 0.54
CA GLN A 25 -10.25 -8.83 0.95
C GLN A 25 -10.37 -10.01 1.94
N LYS A 26 -11.28 -9.94 2.89
CA LYS A 26 -11.54 -11.04 3.84
C LYS A 26 -12.05 -12.29 3.13
N ALA A 27 -12.95 -12.13 2.16
CA ALA A 27 -13.42 -13.24 1.34
C ALA A 27 -12.26 -13.91 0.58
N SER A 28 -11.38 -13.13 -0.08
CA SER A 28 -10.21 -13.72 -0.78
C SER A 28 -9.27 -14.46 0.15
N VAL A 29 -9.09 -14.00 1.37
CA VAL A 29 -8.27 -14.69 2.38
C VAL A 29 -8.97 -15.98 2.86
N ALA A 30 -10.27 -15.95 3.10
CA ALA A 30 -11.05 -17.12 3.51
C ALA A 30 -11.02 -18.21 2.42
N ASP A 31 -11.19 -17.83 1.14
CA ASP A 31 -11.10 -18.74 0.00
C ASP A 31 -9.73 -19.42 -0.09
N TYR A 32 -8.66 -18.60 0.04
CA TYR A 32 -7.30 -19.13 0.07
C TYR A 32 -7.08 -20.13 1.23
N LEU A 33 -7.51 -19.77 2.44
CA LEU A 33 -7.36 -20.62 3.63
C LEU A 33 -8.11 -21.92 3.53
N SER A 34 -9.31 -21.93 2.91
CA SER A 34 -10.09 -23.14 2.67
C SER A 34 -9.34 -24.13 1.78
N THR A 35 -8.68 -23.61 0.74
CA THR A 35 -7.87 -24.40 -0.21
C THR A 35 -6.56 -24.87 0.44
N ALA A 36 -5.87 -24.00 1.15
CA ALA A 36 -4.58 -24.29 1.79
C ALA A 36 -4.69 -25.11 3.08
N LYS A 37 -5.91 -25.34 3.59
CA LYS A 37 -6.18 -26.01 4.89
C LYS A 37 -5.36 -25.38 6.02
N GLY A 38 -5.26 -24.05 6.05
CA GLY A 38 -4.49 -23.30 7.01
C GLY A 38 -5.34 -22.71 8.14
N GLU A 39 -4.68 -22.30 9.22
CA GLU A 39 -5.29 -21.66 10.38
C GLU A 39 -4.96 -20.15 10.38
N LEU A 40 -5.99 -19.30 10.43
CA LEU A 40 -5.83 -17.87 10.61
C LEU A 40 -5.71 -17.54 12.11
N ILE A 41 -4.53 -17.13 12.55
CA ILE A 41 -4.28 -16.84 13.98
C ILE A 41 -4.45 -15.38 14.35
N ASN A 42 -4.37 -14.45 13.37
CA ASN A 42 -4.57 -13.01 13.61
C ASN A 42 -4.84 -12.26 12.31
N GLU A 43 -5.44 -11.05 12.45
CA GLU A 43 -5.73 -10.13 11.35
C GLU A 43 -5.27 -8.72 11.72
N PHE A 44 -4.71 -8.00 10.74
CA PHE A 44 -4.31 -6.60 10.88
C PHE A 44 -4.87 -5.79 9.72
N THR A 45 -5.35 -4.57 10.02
CA THR A 45 -5.90 -3.67 8.99
C THR A 45 -5.17 -2.34 9.04
N GLY A 46 -4.46 -2.03 7.96
CA GLY A 46 -3.77 -0.75 7.80
C GLY A 46 -4.60 0.26 7.00
N VAL A 47 -4.73 1.47 7.54
CA VAL A 47 -5.32 2.62 6.83
C VAL A 47 -4.20 3.41 6.18
N GLN A 48 -4.24 3.57 4.86
CA GLN A 48 -3.23 4.33 4.14
C GLN A 48 -3.78 5.70 3.72
N SER A 49 -3.31 6.76 4.35
CA SER A 49 -3.43 8.13 3.83
C SER A 49 -2.26 8.40 2.87
N GLY A 50 -2.57 8.96 1.71
CA GLY A 50 -1.72 9.00 0.49
C GLY A 50 -0.28 9.48 0.57
N LYS A 51 0.23 9.99 1.70
CA LYS A 51 1.60 10.53 1.84
C LYS A 51 2.49 9.87 2.90
N GLN A 52 1.95 9.04 3.78
CA GLN A 52 2.74 8.46 4.86
C GLN A 52 3.18 7.03 4.53
N ASN A 53 4.50 6.83 4.45
CA ASN A 53 5.12 5.50 4.31
C ASN A 53 5.13 4.70 5.63
N ASN A 54 4.70 5.30 6.73
CA ASN A 54 4.66 4.61 8.03
C ASN A 54 3.43 3.69 8.09
N ARG A 55 3.67 2.41 8.34
CA ARG A 55 2.64 1.35 8.35
C ARG A 55 2.69 0.55 9.65
N PRO A 56 2.29 1.14 10.76
CA PRO A 56 2.43 0.50 12.07
C PRO A 56 1.70 -0.84 12.17
N GLU A 57 0.56 -0.99 11.50
CA GLU A 57 -0.20 -2.25 11.50
C GLU A 57 0.51 -3.36 10.69
N LEU A 58 1.22 -3.00 9.62
CA LEU A 58 2.06 -3.97 8.90
C LEU A 58 3.24 -4.40 9.76
N ASP A 59 3.91 -3.46 10.42
CA ASP A 59 5.05 -3.77 11.30
C ASP A 59 4.62 -4.68 12.45
N LYS A 60 3.42 -4.49 13.00
CA LYS A 60 2.83 -5.40 13.99
C LYS A 60 2.58 -6.79 13.42
N ALA A 61 2.01 -6.86 12.19
CA ALA A 61 1.78 -8.13 11.51
C ALA A 61 3.09 -8.89 11.28
N LEU A 62 4.12 -8.20 10.75
CA LEU A 62 5.44 -8.79 10.52
C LEU A 62 6.11 -9.28 11.81
N ARG A 63 6.05 -8.48 12.88
CA ARG A 63 6.55 -8.91 14.21
C ARG A 63 5.84 -10.15 14.70
N LYS A 64 4.52 -10.20 14.55
CA LYS A 64 3.72 -11.37 14.97
C LYS A 64 4.06 -12.60 14.13
N CYS A 65 4.26 -12.47 12.81
CA CYS A 65 4.73 -13.55 11.95
C CYS A 65 6.07 -14.11 12.43
N ARG A 66 7.05 -13.26 12.74
CA ARG A 66 8.36 -13.69 13.27
C ARG A 66 8.23 -14.46 14.58
N LEU A 67 7.39 -13.99 15.49
CA LEU A 67 7.20 -14.63 16.82
C LEU A 67 6.48 -15.96 16.73
N THR A 68 5.60 -16.15 15.76
CA THR A 68 4.74 -17.34 15.68
C THR A 68 5.16 -18.31 14.58
N GLY A 69 6.13 -17.95 13.73
CA GLY A 69 6.48 -18.72 12.52
C GLY A 69 5.34 -18.76 11.49
N ALA A 70 4.39 -17.84 11.56
CA ALA A 70 3.25 -17.80 10.66
C ALA A 70 3.62 -17.11 9.33
N THR A 71 2.95 -17.54 8.25
CA THR A 71 3.03 -16.93 6.93
C THR A 71 2.09 -15.71 6.85
N LEU A 72 2.57 -14.60 6.31
CA LEU A 72 1.75 -13.41 6.08
C LEU A 72 0.86 -13.60 4.85
N LEU A 73 -0.46 -13.44 4.99
CA LEU A 73 -1.41 -13.40 3.88
C LEU A 73 -1.74 -11.95 3.51
N ILE A 74 -1.62 -11.66 2.23
CA ILE A 74 -1.96 -10.38 1.63
C ILE A 74 -3.07 -10.63 0.61
N ALA A 75 -4.22 -10.01 0.80
CA ALA A 75 -5.38 -10.29 -0.05
C ALA A 75 -5.16 -9.87 -1.51
N LYS A 76 -4.47 -8.74 -1.74
CA LYS A 76 -4.18 -8.23 -3.09
C LYS A 76 -2.82 -7.57 -3.17
N LEU A 77 -1.96 -8.11 -4.03
CA LEU A 77 -0.62 -7.61 -4.27
C LEU A 77 -0.62 -6.38 -5.19
N ASP A 78 -1.56 -6.29 -6.12
CA ASP A 78 -1.68 -5.20 -7.10
C ASP A 78 -1.76 -3.80 -6.47
N ARG A 79 -2.46 -3.69 -5.35
CA ARG A 79 -2.53 -2.44 -4.59
C ARG A 79 -1.28 -2.12 -3.78
N LEU A 80 -0.44 -3.12 -3.56
CA LEU A 80 0.83 -2.99 -2.83
C LEU A 80 2.01 -2.78 -3.77
N SER A 81 1.92 -3.29 -5.01
CA SER A 81 2.95 -3.14 -6.06
C SER A 81 3.23 -1.69 -6.44
N ARG A 82 2.28 -0.78 -6.23
CA ARG A 82 2.50 0.67 -6.41
C ARG A 82 3.46 1.30 -5.40
N ASN A 83 3.91 0.56 -4.41
CA ASN A 83 4.88 1.02 -3.42
C ASN A 83 6.07 0.06 -3.37
N ALA A 84 7.06 0.34 -4.22
CA ALA A 84 8.30 -0.42 -4.27
C ALA A 84 8.95 -0.61 -2.89
N ALA A 85 8.94 0.44 -2.05
CA ALA A 85 9.49 0.36 -0.69
C ALA A 85 8.80 -0.69 0.17
N PHE A 86 7.48 -0.87 0.01
CA PHE A 86 6.75 -1.92 0.72
C PHE A 86 7.22 -3.32 0.29
N LEU A 87 7.31 -3.55 -1.02
CA LEU A 87 7.71 -4.85 -1.56
C LEU A 87 9.15 -5.20 -1.15
N ILE A 88 10.04 -4.22 -1.18
CA ILE A 88 11.43 -4.37 -0.73
C ILE A 88 11.48 -4.69 0.78
N ASN A 89 10.71 -3.97 1.60
CA ASN A 89 10.66 -4.24 3.05
C ASN A 89 10.09 -5.63 3.35
N LEU A 90 9.08 -6.06 2.59
CA LEU A 90 8.52 -7.40 2.73
C LEU A 90 9.55 -8.48 2.36
N GLN A 91 10.27 -8.30 1.26
CA GLN A 91 11.33 -9.19 0.81
C GLN A 91 12.49 -9.27 1.83
N ASN A 92 12.89 -8.11 2.38
CA ASN A 92 13.96 -8.03 3.39
C ASN A 92 13.52 -8.52 4.78
N SER A 93 12.24 -8.74 5.00
CA SER A 93 11.71 -9.14 6.31
C SER A 93 12.05 -10.58 6.70
N ALA A 94 12.55 -11.41 5.77
CA ALA A 94 12.79 -12.84 5.93
C ALA A 94 11.56 -13.62 6.46
N ILE A 95 10.35 -13.15 6.13
CA ILE A 95 9.07 -13.75 6.50
C ILE A 95 8.45 -14.34 5.25
N ASP A 96 7.95 -15.56 5.37
CA ASP A 96 7.13 -16.16 4.31
C ASP A 96 5.86 -15.35 4.14
N PHE A 97 5.53 -15.01 2.90
CA PHE A 97 4.27 -14.37 2.58
C PHE A 97 3.61 -15.00 1.35
N VAL A 98 2.30 -14.84 1.28
CA VAL A 98 1.48 -15.27 0.14
C VAL A 98 0.51 -14.16 -0.21
N ALA A 99 0.42 -13.82 -1.50
CA ALA A 99 -0.61 -12.97 -2.03
C ALA A 99 -1.78 -13.83 -2.53
N CYS A 100 -2.99 -13.61 -2.02
CA CYS A 100 -4.13 -14.46 -2.36
C CYS A 100 -4.53 -14.35 -3.85
N ASP A 101 -4.28 -13.18 -4.46
CA ASP A 101 -4.51 -12.94 -5.89
C ASP A 101 -3.39 -13.51 -6.79
N MET A 102 -2.22 -13.83 -6.23
CA MET A 102 -1.06 -14.41 -6.92
C MET A 102 -0.30 -15.38 -6.01
N PRO A 103 -0.86 -16.55 -5.69
CA PRO A 103 -0.24 -17.50 -4.75
C PRO A 103 1.15 -17.99 -5.20
N GLU A 104 1.40 -18.02 -6.51
CA GLU A 104 2.67 -18.42 -7.11
C GLU A 104 3.76 -17.31 -7.07
N ALA A 105 3.41 -16.11 -6.56
CA ALA A 105 4.36 -15.03 -6.48
C ALA A 105 5.45 -15.35 -5.44
N ASN A 106 6.67 -15.49 -5.94
CA ASN A 106 7.87 -15.70 -5.14
C ASN A 106 8.65 -14.39 -4.95
N GLY A 107 9.75 -14.44 -4.18
CA GLY A 107 10.60 -13.26 -3.95
C GLY A 107 11.12 -12.62 -5.24
N LEU A 108 11.43 -13.39 -6.28
CA LEU A 108 11.86 -12.86 -7.57
C LEU A 108 10.74 -12.09 -8.26
N THR A 109 9.53 -12.64 -8.31
CA THR A 109 8.34 -11.99 -8.89
C THR A 109 8.05 -10.67 -8.18
N VAL A 110 8.10 -10.67 -6.86
CA VAL A 110 7.89 -9.46 -6.03
C VAL A 110 9.00 -8.44 -6.26
N GLY A 111 10.25 -8.87 -6.37
CA GLY A 111 11.38 -8.00 -6.70
C GLY A 111 11.24 -7.34 -8.06
N LEU A 112 10.84 -8.08 -9.08
CA LEU A 112 10.56 -7.55 -10.42
C LEU A 112 9.41 -6.54 -10.41
N MET A 113 8.32 -6.83 -9.68
CA MET A 113 7.20 -5.91 -9.51
C MET A 113 7.63 -4.62 -8.80
N ALA A 114 8.50 -4.71 -7.79
CA ALA A 114 9.04 -3.53 -7.10
C ALA A 114 9.87 -2.65 -8.04
N CYS A 115 10.74 -3.25 -8.84
CA CYS A 115 11.54 -2.53 -9.84
C CYS A 115 10.65 -1.86 -10.90
N LEU A 116 9.63 -2.56 -11.40
CA LEU A 116 8.70 -2.02 -12.38
C LEU A 116 7.90 -0.85 -11.82
N ALA A 117 7.39 -0.97 -10.59
CA ALA A 117 6.65 0.09 -9.90
C ALA A 117 7.50 1.36 -9.69
N ASP A 118 8.78 1.20 -9.34
CA ASP A 118 9.68 2.34 -9.21
C ASP A 118 10.00 2.99 -10.56
N TYR A 119 10.22 2.19 -11.59
CA TYR A 119 10.42 2.68 -12.95
C TYR A 119 9.20 3.46 -13.47
N GLU A 120 7.98 2.92 -13.30
CA GLU A 120 6.75 3.63 -13.67
C GLU A 120 6.61 4.96 -12.93
N ARG A 121 6.93 4.99 -11.64
CA ARG A 121 6.93 6.22 -10.83
C ARG A 121 7.89 7.28 -11.41
N VAL A 122 9.09 6.88 -11.79
CA VAL A 122 10.09 7.76 -12.41
C VAL A 122 9.60 8.27 -13.76
N LEU A 123 9.03 7.40 -14.59
CA LEU A 123 8.47 7.78 -15.89
C LEU A 123 7.33 8.81 -15.74
N ILE A 124 6.38 8.57 -14.84
CA ILE A 124 5.27 9.49 -14.57
C ILE A 124 5.80 10.84 -14.07
N SER A 125 6.78 10.82 -13.16
CA SER A 125 7.43 12.04 -12.65
C SER A 125 8.08 12.84 -13.78
N ASN A 126 8.84 12.19 -14.65
CA ASN A 126 9.52 12.85 -15.76
C ASN A 126 8.52 13.43 -16.77
N ARG A 127 7.50 12.65 -17.18
CA ARG A 127 6.43 13.15 -18.06
C ARG A 127 5.71 14.36 -17.46
N THR A 128 5.44 14.34 -16.17
CA THR A 128 4.81 15.47 -15.47
C THR A 128 5.71 16.70 -15.47
N LYS A 129 7.02 16.54 -15.20
CA LYS A 129 7.99 17.65 -15.24
C LYS A 129 8.09 18.25 -16.63
N GLU A 130 8.15 17.42 -17.67
CA GLU A 130 8.19 17.88 -19.06
C GLU A 130 6.92 18.62 -19.45
N ALA A 131 5.74 18.09 -19.11
CA ALA A 131 4.46 18.75 -19.35
C ALA A 131 4.36 20.10 -18.63
N LEU A 132 4.80 20.17 -17.37
CA LEU A 132 4.83 21.41 -16.59
C LEU A 132 5.84 22.42 -17.18
N LYS A 133 7.00 21.95 -17.65
CA LYS A 133 7.99 22.80 -18.33
C LYS A 133 7.41 23.40 -19.61
N ALA A 134 6.73 22.59 -20.43
CA ALA A 134 6.07 23.05 -21.64
C ALA A 134 4.90 24.02 -21.35
N ALA A 135 4.11 23.76 -20.29
CA ALA A 135 3.03 24.66 -19.87
C ALA A 135 3.59 26.02 -19.40
N LYS A 136 4.70 26.00 -18.62
CA LYS A 136 5.39 27.22 -18.17
C LYS A 136 5.95 28.03 -19.34
N ALA A 137 6.52 27.38 -20.36
CA ALA A 137 7.03 28.04 -21.57
C ALA A 137 5.92 28.72 -22.35
N ARG A 138 4.67 28.22 -22.30
CA ARG A 138 3.48 28.83 -22.90
C ARG A 138 2.85 29.93 -22.03
N GLY A 139 3.50 30.34 -20.92
CA GLY A 139 3.00 31.38 -20.02
C GLY A 139 1.90 30.95 -19.05
N VAL A 140 1.61 29.62 -18.91
CA VAL A 140 0.62 29.15 -17.97
C VAL A 140 1.17 29.26 -16.54
N LYS A 141 0.47 29.98 -15.66
CA LYS A 141 0.78 30.02 -14.23
C LYS A 141 0.48 28.66 -13.63
N LEU A 142 1.53 28.00 -13.10
CA LEU A 142 1.42 26.71 -12.43
C LEU A 142 1.09 26.91 -10.94
N GLY A 143 0.26 26.03 -10.39
CA GLY A 143 -0.13 26.04 -8.98
C GLY A 143 -1.64 26.15 -8.79
N ASN A 144 -2.07 26.17 -7.53
CA ASN A 144 -3.48 26.36 -7.21
C ASN A 144 -3.83 27.86 -7.39
N PRO A 145 -4.74 28.25 -8.30
CA PRO A 145 -5.13 29.66 -8.52
C PRO A 145 -5.80 30.30 -7.29
N HIS A 146 -6.20 29.50 -6.30
CA HIS A 146 -6.82 29.96 -5.05
C HIS A 146 -5.86 29.92 -3.84
N LEU A 147 -4.55 29.70 -4.05
CA LEU A 147 -3.60 29.60 -2.94
C LEU A 147 -3.50 30.88 -2.13
N ASP A 148 -3.62 32.03 -2.78
CA ASP A 148 -3.57 33.36 -2.14
C ASP A 148 -4.81 33.58 -1.23
N LYS A 149 -5.97 33.03 -1.61
CA LYS A 149 -7.19 33.11 -0.80
C LYS A 149 -7.12 32.21 0.44
N ILE A 150 -6.40 31.10 0.36
CA ILE A 150 -6.23 30.15 1.48
C ILE A 150 -5.21 30.67 2.49
N ARG A 151 -4.14 31.36 2.02
CA ARG A 151 -3.11 31.94 2.88
C ARG A 151 -3.60 33.10 3.74
N CYS A 152 -4.62 33.86 3.29
CA CYS A 152 -5.16 34.99 4.05
C CYS A 152 -6.04 34.59 5.24
N THR A 153 -6.49 33.34 5.34
CA THR A 153 -7.35 32.88 6.44
C THR A 153 -6.59 32.32 7.65
N ASP A 154 -5.29 32.00 7.51
CA ASP A 154 -4.53 31.32 8.56
C ASP A 154 -3.63 32.22 9.42
N THR A 155 -3.57 33.52 9.12
CA THR A 155 -2.73 34.48 9.89
C THR A 155 -3.47 35.21 11.00
N SER A 156 -4.76 34.96 11.22
CA SER A 156 -5.55 35.65 12.24
C SER A 156 -5.68 34.91 13.60
N VAL A 157 -5.03 33.75 13.77
CA VAL A 157 -5.11 32.93 15.01
C VAL A 157 -3.81 32.94 15.83
N ALA A 158 -2.84 33.77 15.48
CA ALA A 158 -1.60 33.91 16.26
C ALA A 158 -1.48 35.33 16.81
N ARG A 159 -2.32 35.68 17.79
CA ARG A 159 -2.07 36.74 18.81
C ARG A 159 -2.81 36.42 20.07
#